data_84b898617680e194c3ed865cfc6bf4eb
#
_entry.id   84b898617680e194c3ed865cfc6bf4eb
#
_cell.length_a   1.000
_cell.length_b   1.000
_cell.length_c   1.000
_cell.angle_alpha   90.00
_cell.angle_beta   90.00
_cell.angle_gamma   90.00
#
_symmetry.space_group_name_H-M   'P 1'
#
loop_
_entity.id
_entity.type
_entity.pdbx_description
1 polymer ?
#
loop_
_entity_poly.entity_id
_entity_poly.type
_entity_poly.pdbx_seq_one_letter_code
_entity_poly.pdbx_strand_id
1 'polypeptide(L)'
;MKKDLFMLLALCLMPANNTAQILNSLKDIIRPTDPSLIRTLNGQWDFYFINGADWKEQACFYQPDYDISSWDRILVPGCWDALGYVEPKYANPEEINGLYRKNFTVPKGWKDKHVFLSFDGVLRGYEIWVNGNYVGKWESSYNTCHFDVTDFLKKGENLLAVRVYTHYKGFDFDGNDDWGQVGINRNVSMFAIPDTHLKDFTLRTDSVSNESARINMMFDIASFTSSVSANTYIEGLIKEPGGKIVARFREELQKAEQQISKEIILDNPFLWNAETPHLYRLEYSLYAPKRVQHFTVNFGVREVLVEKNVIKLNGKKIKLRLSLIH
;
A
#
# COMPACT_ATOMS: atom_id res chain seq x y z
N MET A 1 41.25 -22.74 2.70
CA MET A 1 39.90 -22.70 2.11
C MET A 1 38.76 -22.77 3.14
N LYS A 2 38.83 -23.48 4.28
CA LYS A 2 37.71 -23.52 5.26
C LYS A 2 37.64 -22.33 6.22
N LYS A 3 38.68 -21.51 6.37
CA LYS A 3 38.66 -20.33 7.26
C LYS A 3 37.99 -19.10 6.63
N ASP A 4 38.06 -18.95 5.31
CA ASP A 4 37.51 -17.80 4.60
C ASP A 4 35.99 -17.90 4.45
N LEU A 5 35.44 -19.11 4.36
CA LEU A 5 33.99 -19.37 4.31
C LEU A 5 33.29 -19.01 5.63
N PHE A 6 33.99 -19.21 6.78
CA PHE A 6 33.45 -18.86 8.11
C PHE A 6 33.38 -17.34 8.33
N MET A 7 34.31 -16.60 7.73
CA MET A 7 34.32 -15.13 7.84
C MET A 7 33.26 -14.45 6.98
N LEU A 8 32.95 -15.02 5.82
CA LEU A 8 31.85 -14.54 4.97
C LEU A 8 30.46 -14.79 5.61
N LEU A 9 30.27 -15.97 6.23
CA LEU A 9 29.04 -16.30 6.95
C LEU A 9 28.78 -15.38 8.17
N ALA A 10 29.86 -14.96 8.86
CA ALA A 10 29.76 -14.08 10.01
C ALA A 10 29.32 -12.64 9.63
N LEU A 11 29.64 -12.16 8.42
CA LEU A 11 29.21 -10.84 7.93
C LEU A 11 27.72 -10.83 7.52
N CYS A 12 27.17 -11.96 7.11
CA CYS A 12 25.74 -12.06 6.74
C CYS A 12 24.81 -12.27 7.95
N LEU A 13 25.37 -12.65 9.11
CA LEU A 13 24.61 -12.91 10.35
C LEU A 13 24.64 -11.74 11.34
N MET A 14 24.73 -10.52 10.88
CA MET A 14 24.60 -9.37 11.80
C MET A 14 23.23 -9.39 12.48
N PRO A 15 23.18 -9.38 13.83
CA PRO A 15 21.92 -9.27 14.54
C PRO A 15 21.30 -7.90 14.23
N ALA A 16 20.12 -7.94 13.70
CA ALA A 16 19.38 -6.76 13.36
C ALA A 16 18.95 -6.00 14.61
N ASN A 17 19.49 -4.83 14.83
CA ASN A 17 18.84 -3.78 15.62
C ASN A 17 17.64 -3.21 14.81
N ASN A 18 16.70 -4.09 14.44
CA ASN A 18 15.85 -3.82 13.27
C ASN A 18 14.44 -3.36 13.61
N THR A 19 14.01 -3.39 14.87
CA THR A 19 12.63 -2.98 15.20
C THR A 19 12.40 -1.50 14.92
N ALA A 20 13.37 -0.65 15.24
CA ALA A 20 13.29 0.79 14.96
C ALA A 20 13.39 1.10 13.46
N GLN A 21 14.22 0.36 12.71
CA GLN A 21 14.38 0.52 11.27
C GLN A 21 13.13 0.04 10.51
N ILE A 22 12.52 -1.07 10.94
CA ILE A 22 11.25 -1.58 10.40
C ILE A 22 10.14 -0.53 10.60
N LEU A 23 9.99 0.01 11.82
CA LEU A 23 8.98 1.04 12.11
C LEU A 23 9.19 2.33 11.32
N ASN A 24 10.44 2.66 10.96
CA ASN A 24 10.75 3.84 10.16
C ASN A 24 10.50 3.65 8.66
N SER A 25 10.54 2.43 8.14
CA SER A 25 10.31 2.14 6.72
C SER A 25 8.84 1.91 6.38
N LEU A 26 8.04 1.46 7.36
CA LEU A 26 6.59 1.30 7.19
C LEU A 26 5.89 2.64 7.45
N LYS A 27 5.24 3.18 6.45
CA LYS A 27 4.53 4.47 6.55
C LYS A 27 3.09 4.32 6.08
N ASP A 28 2.17 4.90 6.86
CA ASP A 28 0.83 5.16 6.37
C ASP A 28 0.90 6.33 5.40
N ILE A 29 0.55 6.07 4.14
CA ILE A 29 0.67 7.05 3.09
C ILE A 29 -0.32 6.76 1.96
N ILE A 30 -0.86 7.82 1.36
CA ILE A 30 -1.72 7.69 0.19
C ILE A 30 -0.86 7.60 -1.06
N ARG A 31 -0.98 6.48 -1.77
CA ARG A 31 -0.35 6.27 -3.07
C ARG A 31 -0.81 7.35 -4.07
N PRO A 32 0.10 7.95 -4.84
CA PRO A 32 -0.28 8.96 -5.84
C PRO A 32 -1.17 8.35 -6.94
N THR A 33 -2.05 9.16 -7.50
CA THR A 33 -2.88 8.80 -8.66
C THR A 33 -2.23 9.17 -9.99
N ASP A 34 -1.21 10.03 -9.98
CA ASP A 34 -0.46 10.43 -11.17
C ASP A 34 0.42 9.27 -11.68
N PRO A 35 0.15 8.74 -12.90
CA PRO A 35 0.92 7.63 -13.45
C PRO A 35 2.42 7.94 -13.64
N SER A 36 2.80 9.21 -13.76
CA SER A 36 4.20 9.61 -13.85
C SER A 36 5.00 9.33 -12.57
N LEU A 37 4.29 9.24 -11.43
CA LEU A 37 4.83 8.95 -10.11
C LEU A 37 4.74 7.47 -9.73
N ILE A 38 4.34 6.59 -10.63
CA ILE A 38 4.20 5.15 -10.37
C ILE A 38 4.96 4.36 -11.42
N ARG A 39 5.63 3.28 -10.99
CA ARG A 39 6.25 2.29 -11.89
C ARG A 39 5.95 0.88 -11.38
N THR A 40 5.50 0.04 -12.29
CA THR A 40 5.34 -1.38 -11.98
C THR A 40 6.70 -2.09 -11.95
N LEU A 41 6.83 -3.05 -11.05
CA LEU A 41 7.94 -4.00 -10.99
C LEU A 41 7.48 -5.41 -11.38
N ASN A 42 6.24 -5.57 -11.83
CA ASN A 42 5.70 -6.83 -12.33
C ASN A 42 6.53 -7.40 -13.50
N GLY A 43 6.30 -8.67 -13.81
CA GLY A 43 6.94 -9.38 -14.90
C GLY A 43 7.90 -10.45 -14.39
N GLN A 44 8.97 -10.74 -15.13
CA GLN A 44 9.91 -11.80 -14.78
C GLN A 44 10.87 -11.34 -13.67
N TRP A 45 11.01 -12.19 -12.63
CA TRP A 45 11.98 -12.03 -11.53
C TRP A 45 12.88 -13.26 -11.48
N ASP A 46 14.09 -13.13 -10.97
CA ASP A 46 14.92 -14.27 -10.61
C ASP A 46 14.36 -14.90 -9.34
N PHE A 47 14.33 -16.23 -9.28
CA PHE A 47 13.64 -16.98 -8.23
C PHE A 47 14.37 -18.25 -7.84
N TYR A 48 14.42 -18.51 -6.53
CA TYR A 48 14.94 -19.75 -5.96
C TYR A 48 13.94 -20.32 -4.96
N PHE A 49 13.44 -21.51 -5.22
CA PHE A 49 12.51 -22.22 -4.35
C PHE A 49 13.25 -23.08 -3.33
N ILE A 50 12.80 -23.04 -2.07
CA ILE A 50 13.36 -23.83 -0.97
C ILE A 50 12.23 -24.64 -0.34
N ASN A 51 12.31 -25.96 -0.48
CA ASN A 51 11.40 -26.88 0.16
C ASN A 51 11.87 -27.15 1.61
N GLY A 52 11.29 -26.45 2.57
CA GLY A 52 11.62 -26.52 3.99
C GLY A 52 11.90 -25.14 4.62
N ALA A 53 12.17 -25.18 5.93
CA ALA A 53 12.41 -23.98 6.75
C ALA A 53 13.82 -23.40 6.55
N ASP A 54 14.79 -24.22 6.19
CA ASP A 54 16.21 -23.82 6.20
C ASP A 54 16.61 -23.13 4.89
N TRP A 55 16.57 -21.82 4.92
CA TRP A 55 17.05 -20.94 3.86
C TRP A 55 18.49 -20.43 4.09
N LYS A 56 19.12 -20.86 5.18
CA LYS A 56 20.44 -20.32 5.60
C LYS A 56 21.56 -20.62 4.62
N GLU A 57 21.48 -21.68 3.84
CA GLU A 57 22.44 -21.95 2.77
C GLU A 57 22.45 -20.82 1.72
N GLN A 58 21.35 -20.09 1.60
CA GLN A 58 21.18 -18.94 0.71
C GLN A 58 21.19 -17.61 1.48
N ALA A 59 21.76 -17.56 2.69
CA ALA A 59 21.64 -16.43 3.62
C ALA A 59 22.14 -15.09 3.09
N CYS A 60 22.96 -15.08 2.05
CA CYS A 60 23.49 -13.87 1.41
C CYS A 60 22.80 -13.53 0.08
N PHE A 61 21.69 -14.17 -0.25
CA PHE A 61 21.00 -14.01 -1.53
C PHE A 61 20.63 -12.56 -1.90
N TYR A 62 20.51 -11.69 -0.91
CA TYR A 62 20.20 -10.29 -1.06
C TYR A 62 21.41 -9.40 -1.40
N GLN A 63 22.63 -9.95 -1.36
CA GLN A 63 23.84 -9.21 -1.72
C GLN A 63 23.92 -9.02 -3.24
N PRO A 64 24.33 -7.82 -3.73
CA PRO A 64 24.39 -7.54 -5.15
C PRO A 64 25.30 -8.47 -5.97
N ASP A 65 26.38 -8.95 -5.37
CA ASP A 65 27.39 -9.81 -5.97
C ASP A 65 27.13 -11.33 -5.78
N TYR A 66 25.99 -11.68 -5.20
CA TYR A 66 25.58 -13.09 -5.00
C TYR A 66 25.32 -13.77 -6.35
N ASP A 67 25.90 -14.96 -6.56
CA ASP A 67 25.70 -15.74 -7.78
C ASP A 67 24.31 -16.36 -7.84
N ILE A 68 23.55 -15.98 -8.87
CA ILE A 68 22.19 -16.47 -9.16
C ILE A 68 22.13 -17.26 -10.48
N SER A 69 23.26 -17.72 -11.00
CA SER A 69 23.33 -18.41 -12.30
C SER A 69 22.50 -19.70 -12.37
N SER A 70 22.22 -20.29 -11.21
CA SER A 70 21.37 -21.51 -11.07
C SER A 70 19.90 -21.22 -10.74
N TRP A 71 19.50 -19.93 -10.68
CA TRP A 71 18.15 -19.56 -10.31
C TRP A 71 17.20 -19.65 -11.49
N ASP A 72 15.93 -19.96 -11.18
CA ASP A 72 14.83 -19.91 -12.13
C ASP A 72 14.34 -18.48 -12.40
N ARG A 73 13.40 -18.40 -13.33
CA ARG A 73 12.64 -17.16 -13.61
C ARG A 73 11.18 -17.39 -13.26
N ILE A 74 10.62 -16.53 -12.43
CA ILE A 74 9.21 -16.58 -12.03
C ILE A 74 8.45 -15.34 -12.48
N LEU A 75 7.18 -15.52 -12.85
CA LEU A 75 6.29 -14.39 -13.14
C LEU A 75 5.73 -13.79 -11.85
N VAL A 76 5.83 -12.49 -11.71
CA VAL A 76 5.19 -11.70 -10.64
C VAL A 76 4.18 -10.74 -11.27
N PRO A 77 2.90 -10.73 -10.85
CA PRO A 77 2.29 -11.59 -9.83
C PRO A 77 2.19 -13.05 -10.22
N GLY A 78 2.28 -13.95 -9.23
CA GLY A 78 2.08 -15.38 -9.41
C GLY A 78 2.14 -16.15 -8.10
N CYS A 79 1.39 -17.25 -8.03
CA CYS A 79 1.42 -18.19 -6.91
C CYS A 79 2.26 -19.41 -7.29
N TRP A 80 2.98 -19.98 -6.32
CA TRP A 80 3.93 -21.08 -6.55
C TRP A 80 3.23 -22.37 -7.00
N ASP A 81 2.04 -22.64 -6.46
CA ASP A 81 1.19 -23.75 -6.84
C ASP A 81 0.73 -23.65 -8.32
N ALA A 82 0.25 -22.49 -8.72
CA ALA A 82 -0.16 -22.25 -10.11
C ALA A 82 1.02 -22.29 -11.10
N LEU A 83 2.24 -22.08 -10.63
CA LEU A 83 3.46 -22.08 -11.45
C LEU A 83 4.25 -23.39 -11.36
N GLY A 84 3.72 -24.40 -10.62
CA GLY A 84 4.27 -25.76 -10.58
C GLY A 84 5.42 -25.98 -9.60
N TYR A 85 5.68 -25.06 -8.67
CA TYR A 85 6.72 -25.23 -7.64
C TYR A 85 6.25 -26.07 -6.45
N VAL A 86 4.95 -26.06 -6.14
CA VAL A 86 4.33 -26.84 -5.07
C VAL A 86 3.01 -27.44 -5.54
N GLU A 87 2.64 -28.57 -4.96
CA GLU A 87 1.32 -29.16 -5.16
C GLU A 87 0.24 -28.31 -4.48
N PRO A 88 -0.88 -28.02 -5.17
CA PRO A 88 -2.00 -27.32 -4.55
C PRO A 88 -2.56 -28.09 -3.35
N LYS A 89 -2.60 -27.43 -2.19
CA LYS A 89 -3.16 -28.00 -0.96
C LYS A 89 -4.19 -27.03 -0.37
N TYR A 90 -5.30 -27.59 0.11
CA TYR A 90 -6.25 -26.82 0.92
C TYR A 90 -5.71 -26.65 2.34
N ALA A 91 -5.90 -25.46 2.91
CA ALA A 91 -5.41 -25.07 4.23
C ALA A 91 -3.87 -25.08 4.35
N ASN A 92 -3.32 -25.42 5.46
CA ASN A 92 -1.92 -25.23 5.87
C ASN A 92 -0.88 -25.67 4.81
N PRO A 93 -0.18 -24.73 4.17
CA PRO A 93 0.99 -25.06 3.37
C PRO A 93 2.12 -25.62 4.26
N GLU A 94 2.97 -26.44 3.67
CA GLU A 94 4.22 -26.86 4.32
C GLU A 94 5.12 -25.66 4.60
N GLU A 95 6.09 -25.82 5.49
CA GLU A 95 7.09 -24.78 5.72
C GLU A 95 8.04 -24.71 4.52
N ILE A 96 7.86 -23.69 3.70
CA ILE A 96 8.62 -23.47 2.47
C ILE A 96 9.01 -22.00 2.36
N ASN A 97 10.04 -21.73 1.57
CA ASN A 97 10.52 -20.38 1.30
C ASN A 97 10.72 -20.15 -0.21
N GLY A 98 10.56 -18.92 -0.64
CA GLY A 98 10.92 -18.47 -1.97
C GLY A 98 11.74 -17.20 -1.90
N LEU A 99 12.87 -17.20 -2.60
CA LEU A 99 13.78 -16.07 -2.70
C LEU A 99 13.63 -15.45 -4.06
N TYR A 100 13.42 -14.14 -4.10
CA TYR A 100 13.18 -13.39 -5.32
C TYR A 100 14.22 -12.28 -5.46
N ARG A 101 14.61 -11.98 -6.69
CA ARG A 101 15.46 -10.82 -7.00
C ARG A 101 14.93 -10.08 -8.23
N LYS A 102 15.01 -8.75 -8.17
CA LYS A 102 14.60 -7.85 -9.26
C LYS A 102 15.51 -6.64 -9.33
N ASN A 103 16.14 -6.44 -10.48
CA ASN A 103 16.82 -5.18 -10.76
C ASN A 103 15.81 -4.12 -11.21
N PHE A 104 16.01 -2.90 -10.76
CA PHE A 104 15.16 -1.76 -11.11
C PHE A 104 15.93 -0.44 -11.13
N THR A 105 15.36 0.55 -11.79
CA THR A 105 15.94 1.93 -11.82
C THR A 105 14.87 2.93 -11.40
N VAL A 106 15.30 3.95 -10.65
CA VAL A 106 14.43 5.05 -10.24
C VAL A 106 14.38 6.11 -11.36
N PRO A 107 13.18 6.54 -11.80
CA PRO A 107 13.05 7.58 -12.80
C PRO A 107 13.74 8.90 -12.40
N LYS A 108 14.44 9.53 -13.35
CA LYS A 108 15.14 10.81 -13.10
C LYS A 108 14.22 11.92 -12.59
N GLY A 109 12.95 11.93 -12.99
CA GLY A 109 11.93 12.88 -12.54
C GLY A 109 11.50 12.73 -11.08
N TRP A 110 12.02 11.70 -10.38
CA TRP A 110 11.74 11.46 -8.96
C TRP A 110 12.82 12.01 -8.02
N LYS A 111 13.79 12.73 -8.58
CA LYS A 111 14.78 13.44 -7.77
C LYS A 111 14.07 14.31 -6.73
N ASP A 112 14.61 14.35 -5.53
CA ASP A 112 14.07 15.11 -4.39
C ASP A 112 12.66 14.69 -3.93
N LYS A 113 12.27 13.43 -4.22
CA LYS A 113 11.05 12.79 -3.72
C LYS A 113 11.38 11.57 -2.88
N HIS A 114 10.48 11.24 -1.99
CA HIS A 114 10.53 9.98 -1.26
C HIS A 114 10.00 8.85 -2.13
N VAL A 115 10.73 7.75 -2.17
CA VAL A 115 10.42 6.59 -3.02
C VAL A 115 9.97 5.43 -2.14
N PHE A 116 8.82 4.88 -2.48
CA PHE A 116 8.23 3.74 -1.79
C PHE A 116 8.17 2.52 -2.70
N LEU A 117 8.41 1.35 -2.11
CA LEU A 117 8.01 0.07 -2.67
C LEU A 117 6.64 -0.30 -2.11
N SER A 118 5.74 -0.73 -2.98
CA SER A 118 4.39 -1.18 -2.65
C SER A 118 4.22 -2.63 -3.05
N PHE A 119 3.80 -3.44 -2.09
CA PHE A 119 3.35 -4.82 -2.30
C PHE A 119 1.85 -4.84 -2.04
N ASP A 120 1.05 -5.04 -3.08
CA ASP A 120 -0.41 -5.00 -2.99
C ASP A 120 -0.98 -6.27 -2.34
N GLY A 121 -0.17 -7.34 -2.25
CA GLY A 121 -0.44 -8.58 -1.54
C GLY A 121 0.63 -9.62 -1.81
N VAL A 122 1.05 -10.28 -0.75
CA VAL A 122 2.00 -11.40 -0.78
C VAL A 122 1.47 -12.49 0.13
N LEU A 123 1.16 -13.63 -0.43
CA LEU A 123 0.81 -14.83 0.32
C LEU A 123 2.09 -15.54 0.70
N ARG A 124 2.60 -15.43 1.82
CA ARG A 124 2.23 -15.26 3.21
C ARG A 124 3.01 -14.08 3.84
N GLY A 125 3.97 -14.38 4.77
CA GLY A 125 4.92 -13.40 5.31
C GLY A 125 6.07 -13.14 4.36
N TYR A 126 6.64 -11.94 4.41
CA TYR A 126 7.82 -11.63 3.59
C TYR A 126 8.74 -10.58 4.22
N GLU A 127 9.99 -10.62 3.78
CA GLU A 127 11.06 -9.68 4.13
C GLU A 127 11.65 -9.09 2.87
N ILE A 128 12.12 -7.84 2.93
CA ILE A 128 12.73 -7.17 1.79
C ILE A 128 14.08 -6.55 2.12
N TRP A 129 14.95 -6.54 1.12
CA TRP A 129 16.25 -5.87 1.11
C TRP A 129 16.38 -5.04 -0.16
N VAL A 130 17.03 -3.88 -0.04
CA VAL A 130 17.39 -3.05 -1.19
C VAL A 130 18.90 -2.83 -1.17
N ASN A 131 19.57 -3.18 -2.28
CA ASN A 131 21.03 -3.06 -2.43
C ASN A 131 21.83 -3.73 -1.30
N GLY A 132 21.37 -4.89 -0.82
CA GLY A 132 22.01 -5.63 0.27
C GLY A 132 21.59 -5.20 1.68
N ASN A 133 20.85 -4.10 1.83
CA ASN A 133 20.43 -3.59 3.13
C ASN A 133 19.00 -4.05 3.45
N TYR A 134 18.81 -4.54 4.67
CA TYR A 134 17.49 -4.92 5.16
C TYR A 134 16.60 -3.70 5.32
N VAL A 135 15.40 -3.73 4.73
CA VAL A 135 14.42 -2.64 4.80
C VAL A 135 13.32 -2.95 5.82
N GLY A 136 12.76 -4.16 5.76
CA GLY A 136 11.68 -4.53 6.67
C GLY A 136 10.99 -5.83 6.30
N LYS A 137 9.94 -6.15 7.07
CA LYS A 137 9.08 -7.30 6.85
C LYS A 137 7.61 -6.92 6.97
N TRP A 138 6.75 -7.75 6.39
CA TRP A 138 5.30 -7.67 6.55
C TRP A 138 4.72 -9.07 6.71
N GLU A 139 3.77 -9.21 7.62
CA GLU A 139 3.18 -10.49 8.01
C GLU A 139 1.64 -10.40 7.94
N SER A 140 1.14 -10.03 6.74
CA SER A 140 -0.28 -10.08 6.40
C SER A 140 -0.44 -10.32 4.91
N SER A 141 -1.17 -11.38 4.56
CA SER A 141 -1.30 -11.86 3.18
C SER A 141 -2.09 -10.92 2.27
N TYR A 142 -3.07 -10.23 2.80
CA TYR A 142 -4.10 -9.55 2.01
C TYR A 142 -4.01 -8.03 2.04
N ASN A 143 -3.25 -7.49 2.98
CA ASN A 143 -3.11 -6.04 3.14
C ASN A 143 -1.91 -5.51 2.35
N THR A 144 -2.14 -4.41 1.65
CA THR A 144 -1.06 -3.67 0.99
C THR A 144 -0.08 -3.11 2.01
N CYS A 145 1.21 -3.22 1.71
CA CYS A 145 2.27 -2.65 2.52
C CYS A 145 3.16 -1.71 1.68
N HIS A 146 3.52 -0.58 2.27
CA HIS A 146 4.42 0.41 1.69
C HIS A 146 5.69 0.53 2.51
N PHE A 147 6.85 0.38 1.86
CA PHE A 147 8.18 0.54 2.48
C PHE A 147 8.85 1.79 1.90
N ASP A 148 9.22 2.75 2.76
CA ASP A 148 10.09 3.86 2.37
C ASP A 148 11.49 3.32 2.11
N VAL A 149 11.96 3.43 0.88
CA VAL A 149 13.26 2.92 0.46
C VAL A 149 14.22 4.04 0.05
N THR A 150 13.85 5.29 0.28
CA THR A 150 14.59 6.47 -0.16
C THR A 150 16.06 6.42 0.20
N ASP A 151 16.38 6.10 1.45
CA ASP A 151 17.75 6.07 1.97
C ASP A 151 18.57 4.84 1.50
N PHE A 152 17.92 3.84 0.92
CA PHE A 152 18.56 2.63 0.43
C PHE A 152 18.91 2.68 -1.06
N LEU A 153 18.44 3.72 -1.77
CA LEU A 153 18.61 3.84 -3.21
C LEU A 153 19.97 4.40 -3.60
N LYS A 154 20.48 3.94 -4.73
CA LYS A 154 21.68 4.45 -5.39
C LYS A 154 21.36 4.95 -6.79
N LYS A 155 22.27 5.74 -7.39
CA LYS A 155 22.17 6.14 -8.79
C LYS A 155 22.33 4.92 -9.70
N GLY A 156 21.50 4.85 -10.76
CA GLY A 156 21.52 3.76 -11.70
C GLY A 156 20.68 2.58 -11.28
N GLU A 157 21.20 1.37 -11.45
CA GLU A 157 20.50 0.15 -11.17
C GLU A 157 20.53 -0.19 -9.68
N ASN A 158 19.36 -0.56 -9.15
CA ASN A 158 19.14 -1.00 -7.79
C ASN A 158 18.68 -2.45 -7.79
N LEU A 159 18.98 -3.18 -6.74
CA LEU A 159 18.53 -4.54 -6.52
C LEU A 159 17.48 -4.57 -5.41
N LEU A 160 16.32 -5.14 -5.70
CA LEU A 160 15.32 -5.57 -4.72
C LEU A 160 15.45 -7.07 -4.52
N ALA A 161 15.62 -7.51 -3.30
CA ALA A 161 15.56 -8.91 -2.90
C ALA A 161 14.40 -9.12 -1.93
N VAL A 162 13.66 -10.21 -2.10
CA VAL A 162 12.49 -10.55 -1.29
C VAL A 162 12.57 -12.01 -0.88
N ARG A 163 12.34 -12.30 0.39
CA ARG A 163 12.08 -13.65 0.89
C ARG A 163 10.62 -13.77 1.26
N VAL A 164 9.91 -14.71 0.69
CA VAL A 164 8.55 -15.08 1.07
C VAL A 164 8.59 -16.39 1.84
N TYR A 165 7.84 -16.50 2.93
CA TYR A 165 7.83 -17.67 3.81
C TYR A 165 6.45 -17.97 4.35
N THR A 166 6.14 -19.26 4.54
CA THR A 166 4.79 -19.72 4.89
C THR A 166 4.44 -19.59 6.35
N HIS A 167 5.40 -19.81 7.27
CA HIS A 167 5.13 -19.73 8.71
C HIS A 167 5.48 -18.34 9.26
N TYR A 168 4.46 -17.60 9.70
CA TYR A 168 4.57 -16.26 10.26
C TYR A 168 3.51 -16.04 11.35
N LYS A 169 3.70 -15.00 12.15
CA LYS A 169 2.89 -14.74 13.34
C LYS A 169 1.39 -14.47 13.03
N GLY A 170 1.09 -13.89 11.87
CA GLY A 170 -0.27 -13.56 11.45
C GLY A 170 -1.02 -14.70 10.76
N PHE A 171 -0.40 -15.88 10.62
CA PHE A 171 -0.92 -16.99 9.84
C PHE A 171 -2.34 -17.42 10.25
N ASP A 172 -2.62 -17.51 11.54
CA ASP A 172 -3.93 -17.94 12.05
C ASP A 172 -5.07 -16.98 11.68
N PHE A 173 -4.76 -15.71 11.44
CA PHE A 173 -5.73 -14.71 10.99
C PHE A 173 -5.95 -14.74 9.49
N ASP A 174 -4.89 -14.95 8.72
CA ASP A 174 -4.92 -14.92 7.26
C ASP A 174 -5.33 -16.27 6.64
N GLY A 175 -5.09 -17.38 7.35
CA GLY A 175 -5.27 -18.75 6.84
C GLY A 175 -6.69 -19.30 6.92
N ASN A 176 -7.70 -18.48 7.26
CA ASN A 176 -9.07 -18.95 7.40
C ASN A 176 -9.73 -19.24 6.04
N ASP A 177 -10.14 -20.49 5.82
CA ASP A 177 -10.81 -20.99 4.58
C ASP A 177 -10.00 -20.69 3.31
N ASP A 178 -8.72 -20.97 3.34
CA ASP A 178 -7.73 -20.62 2.30
C ASP A 178 -7.18 -21.86 1.59
N TRP A 179 -6.90 -21.75 0.30
CA TRP A 179 -6.32 -22.80 -0.52
C TRP A 179 -4.81 -23.05 -0.28
N GLY A 180 -4.22 -22.45 0.74
CA GLY A 180 -2.81 -22.66 1.05
C GLY A 180 -1.84 -22.08 0.01
N GLN A 181 -2.31 -21.19 -0.84
CA GLN A 181 -1.49 -20.56 -1.87
C GLN A 181 -0.36 -19.72 -1.29
N VAL A 182 0.75 -19.67 -2.00
CA VAL A 182 1.95 -18.94 -1.57
C VAL A 182 2.58 -18.20 -2.75
N GLY A 183 3.15 -17.02 -2.48
CA GLY A 183 3.87 -16.25 -3.49
C GLY A 183 3.45 -14.78 -3.53
N ILE A 184 4.05 -14.03 -4.43
CA ILE A 184 3.69 -12.63 -4.67
C ILE A 184 2.50 -12.60 -5.63
N ASN A 185 1.29 -12.66 -5.09
CA ASN A 185 0.06 -12.89 -5.85
C ASN A 185 -0.60 -11.61 -6.38
N ARG A 186 -0.15 -10.43 -5.93
CA ARG A 186 -0.63 -9.13 -6.42
C ARG A 186 0.52 -8.27 -6.91
N ASN A 187 0.19 -7.07 -7.41
CA ASN A 187 1.18 -6.20 -8.02
C ASN A 187 2.28 -5.78 -7.04
N VAL A 188 3.48 -5.68 -7.57
CA VAL A 188 4.60 -4.97 -6.95
C VAL A 188 4.88 -3.73 -7.77
N SER A 189 4.99 -2.60 -7.09
CA SER A 189 5.27 -1.32 -7.75
C SER A 189 6.16 -0.45 -6.88
N MET A 190 6.75 0.55 -7.49
CA MET A 190 7.33 1.68 -6.76
C MET A 190 6.58 2.95 -7.10
N PHE A 191 6.53 3.88 -6.16
CA PHE A 191 5.98 5.20 -6.38
C PHE A 191 6.76 6.27 -5.63
N ALA A 192 6.64 7.50 -6.09
CA ALA A 192 7.29 8.64 -5.48
C ALA A 192 6.27 9.65 -4.97
N ILE A 193 6.55 10.24 -3.81
CA ILE A 193 5.76 11.30 -3.21
C ILE A 193 6.61 12.51 -2.89
N PRO A 194 6.06 13.73 -2.92
CA PRO A 194 6.75 14.93 -2.54
C PRO A 194 7.00 14.97 -1.03
N ASP A 195 7.91 15.84 -0.58
CA ASP A 195 8.18 16.06 0.84
C ASP A 195 6.90 16.38 1.62
N THR A 196 6.17 17.41 1.22
CA THR A 196 4.83 17.70 1.78
C THR A 196 3.79 16.90 1.01
N HIS A 197 3.03 16.10 1.73
CA HIS A 197 2.11 15.12 1.14
C HIS A 197 0.87 14.89 1.99
N LEU A 198 -0.17 14.38 1.36
CA LEU A 198 -1.35 13.88 2.04
C LEU A 198 -1.04 12.48 2.60
N LYS A 199 -1.11 12.36 3.93
CA LYS A 199 -0.90 11.12 4.68
C LYS A 199 -2.17 10.28 4.72
N ASP A 200 -3.32 10.91 5.01
CA ASP A 200 -4.63 10.24 5.02
C ASP A 200 -5.75 11.21 4.64
N PHE A 201 -6.86 10.64 4.22
CA PHE A 201 -8.08 11.38 3.87
C PHE A 201 -9.32 10.59 4.28
N THR A 202 -10.20 11.25 5.02
CA THR A 202 -11.50 10.71 5.39
C THR A 202 -12.62 11.61 4.87
N LEU A 203 -13.65 11.00 4.29
CA LEU A 203 -14.90 11.67 3.91
C LEU A 203 -16.08 10.89 4.48
N ARG A 204 -16.95 11.59 5.20
CA ARG A 204 -18.19 11.03 5.74
C ARG A 204 -19.36 11.94 5.43
N THR A 205 -20.53 11.34 5.25
CA THR A 205 -21.81 12.06 5.12
C THR A 205 -22.69 11.70 6.31
N ASP A 206 -23.30 12.69 6.91
CA ASP A 206 -24.24 12.53 8.03
C ASP A 206 -25.36 13.56 7.96
N SER A 207 -26.31 13.47 8.89
CA SER A 207 -27.49 14.36 8.94
C SER A 207 -28.22 14.41 7.58
N VAL A 208 -28.37 13.24 6.97
CA VAL A 208 -28.83 13.12 5.58
C VAL A 208 -30.36 13.15 5.52
N SER A 209 -30.89 14.11 4.77
CA SER A 209 -32.30 14.24 4.40
C SER A 209 -32.46 14.64 2.93
N ASN A 210 -33.68 14.71 2.43
CA ASN A 210 -33.96 15.24 1.10
C ASN A 210 -33.69 16.76 0.99
N GLU A 211 -33.70 17.47 2.09
CA GLU A 211 -33.53 18.92 2.16
C GLU A 211 -32.05 19.31 2.33
N SER A 212 -31.29 18.52 3.09
CA SER A 212 -29.89 18.82 3.34
C SER A 212 -29.08 17.57 3.69
N ALA A 213 -27.77 17.66 3.51
CA ALA A 213 -26.81 16.68 4.00
C ALA A 213 -25.51 17.36 4.39
N ARG A 214 -24.86 16.83 5.41
CA ARG A 214 -23.56 17.30 5.88
C ARG A 214 -22.45 16.40 5.32
N ILE A 215 -21.42 17.02 4.75
CA ILE A 215 -20.19 16.36 4.32
C ILE A 215 -19.08 16.79 5.26
N ASN A 216 -18.49 15.83 5.95
CA ASN A 216 -17.31 16.02 6.80
C ASN A 216 -16.10 15.45 6.10
N MET A 217 -15.09 16.27 5.88
CA MET A 217 -13.81 15.88 5.30
C MET A 217 -12.70 16.14 6.30
N MET A 218 -11.74 15.22 6.36
CA MET A 218 -10.55 15.35 7.17
C MET A 218 -9.35 15.00 6.31
N PHE A 219 -8.40 15.92 6.22
CA PHE A 219 -7.15 15.79 5.49
C PHE A 219 -6.01 15.75 6.49
N ASP A 220 -5.26 14.68 6.48
CA ASP A 220 -4.08 14.50 7.32
C ASP A 220 -2.85 14.73 6.45
N ILE A 221 -2.14 15.84 6.67
CA ILE A 221 -1.02 16.29 5.84
C ILE A 221 0.24 16.25 6.67
N ALA A 222 1.32 15.72 6.09
CA ALA A 222 2.62 15.62 6.72
C ALA A 222 3.74 16.10 5.76
N SER A 223 4.88 16.45 6.34
CA SER A 223 6.14 16.66 5.63
C SER A 223 7.23 15.81 6.25
N PHE A 224 8.11 15.23 5.44
CA PHE A 224 9.30 14.52 5.93
C PHE A 224 10.32 15.48 6.53
N THR A 225 10.36 16.71 6.03
CA THR A 225 11.11 17.80 6.65
C THR A 225 10.27 18.46 7.74
N SER A 226 10.95 19.01 8.76
CA SER A 226 10.27 19.67 9.90
C SER A 226 9.69 21.05 9.57
N SER A 227 9.69 21.47 8.32
CA SER A 227 9.25 22.80 7.88
C SER A 227 8.20 22.74 6.78
N VAL A 228 7.27 23.67 6.81
CA VAL A 228 6.30 23.90 5.72
C VAL A 228 6.76 25.07 4.87
N SER A 229 6.76 24.91 3.57
CA SER A 229 7.04 26.01 2.64
C SER A 229 5.96 27.09 2.75
N ALA A 230 6.34 28.35 2.57
CA ALA A 230 5.36 29.44 2.45
C ALA A 230 4.37 29.15 1.32
N ASN A 231 3.11 29.56 1.50
CA ASN A 231 2.00 29.31 0.57
C ASN A 231 1.69 27.81 0.35
N THR A 232 1.80 27.00 1.40
CA THR A 232 1.30 25.62 1.37
C THR A 232 -0.17 25.62 1.75
N TYR A 233 -1.02 25.03 0.90
CA TYR A 233 -2.46 24.98 1.12
C TYR A 233 -3.08 23.76 0.43
N ILE A 234 -4.26 23.37 0.89
CA ILE A 234 -5.14 22.45 0.21
C ILE A 234 -6.36 23.18 -0.33
N GLU A 235 -6.75 22.90 -1.57
CA GLU A 235 -7.98 23.40 -2.14
C GLU A 235 -8.77 22.29 -2.84
N GLY A 236 -10.07 22.44 -2.92
CA GLY A 236 -10.91 21.48 -3.59
C GLY A 236 -12.29 22.02 -3.97
N LEU A 237 -12.98 21.20 -4.74
CA LEU A 237 -14.34 21.46 -5.17
C LEU A 237 -15.17 20.17 -5.21
N ILE A 238 -16.46 20.32 -4.98
CA ILE A 238 -17.42 19.22 -5.07
C ILE A 238 -18.35 19.49 -6.26
N LYS A 239 -18.49 18.46 -7.10
CA LYS A 239 -19.44 18.43 -8.23
C LYS A 239 -20.57 17.47 -7.92
N GLU A 240 -21.80 17.87 -8.22
CA GLU A 240 -22.97 17.00 -8.20
C GLU A 240 -22.96 16.01 -9.40
N PRO A 241 -23.83 14.99 -9.43
CA PRO A 241 -23.88 14.01 -10.52
C PRO A 241 -24.01 14.60 -11.93
N GLY A 242 -24.64 15.77 -12.08
CA GLY A 242 -24.73 16.52 -13.35
C GLY A 242 -23.48 17.32 -13.71
N GLY A 243 -22.43 17.30 -12.87
CA GLY A 243 -21.15 17.97 -13.09
C GLY A 243 -21.11 19.45 -12.65
N LYS A 244 -22.22 20.03 -12.16
CA LYS A 244 -22.26 21.39 -11.62
C LYS A 244 -21.47 21.45 -10.30
N ILE A 245 -20.67 22.49 -10.12
CA ILE A 245 -19.94 22.73 -8.87
C ILE A 245 -20.92 23.23 -7.81
N VAL A 246 -20.98 22.52 -6.68
CA VAL A 246 -21.86 22.83 -5.55
C VAL A 246 -21.12 23.38 -4.34
N ALA A 247 -19.81 23.15 -4.26
CA ALA A 247 -18.99 23.69 -3.19
C ALA A 247 -17.53 23.88 -3.62
N ARG A 248 -16.82 24.80 -2.94
CA ARG A 248 -15.37 25.02 -3.04
C ARG A 248 -14.81 25.28 -1.65
N PHE A 249 -13.56 24.91 -1.44
CA PHE A 249 -12.84 25.23 -0.21
C PHE A 249 -11.36 25.45 -0.49
N ARG A 250 -10.70 26.19 0.39
CA ARG A 250 -9.25 26.37 0.47
C ARG A 250 -8.87 26.58 1.91
N GLU A 251 -7.83 25.86 2.36
CA GLU A 251 -7.31 25.92 3.72
C GLU A 251 -5.78 25.99 3.66
N GLU A 252 -5.21 26.95 4.37
CA GLU A 252 -3.75 27.16 4.45
C GLU A 252 -3.14 26.26 5.51
N LEU A 253 -1.95 25.71 5.23
CA LEU A 253 -1.19 24.95 6.21
C LEU A 253 -0.28 25.86 7.03
N GLN A 254 -0.24 25.62 8.34
CA GLN A 254 0.54 26.38 9.31
C GLN A 254 1.70 25.54 9.88
N LYS A 255 1.62 24.21 9.79
CA LYS A 255 2.57 23.27 10.41
C LYS A 255 2.94 22.15 9.45
N ALA A 256 4.13 21.57 9.65
CA ALA A 256 4.64 20.44 8.85
C ALA A 256 3.79 19.18 8.98
N GLU A 257 3.13 19.00 10.13
CA GLU A 257 2.14 17.96 10.36
C GLU A 257 0.87 18.63 10.85
N GLN A 258 -0.22 18.48 10.10
CA GLN A 258 -1.49 19.16 10.38
C GLN A 258 -2.67 18.35 9.87
N GLN A 259 -3.69 18.23 10.72
CA GLN A 259 -5.00 17.76 10.34
C GLN A 259 -5.91 18.95 10.03
N ILE A 260 -6.52 18.93 8.87
CA ILE A 260 -7.48 19.95 8.41
C ILE A 260 -8.86 19.30 8.33
N SER A 261 -9.81 19.86 9.07
CA SER A 261 -11.21 19.44 9.02
C SER A 261 -12.03 20.45 8.24
N LYS A 262 -12.89 19.98 7.33
CA LYS A 262 -13.80 20.79 6.55
C LYS A 262 -15.22 20.22 6.58
N GLU A 263 -16.16 21.04 6.95
CA GLU A 263 -17.60 20.74 6.87
C GLU A 263 -18.23 21.50 5.71
N ILE A 264 -19.10 20.84 4.96
CA ILE A 264 -19.90 21.43 3.88
C ILE A 264 -21.34 20.93 4.02
N ILE A 265 -22.29 21.85 3.95
CA ILE A 265 -23.70 21.54 3.86
C ILE A 265 -24.13 21.58 2.38
N LEU A 266 -24.78 20.52 1.94
CA LEU A 266 -25.42 20.46 0.64
C LEU A 266 -26.93 20.67 0.80
N ASP A 267 -27.50 21.57 0.04
CA ASP A 267 -28.92 21.77 -0.03
C ASP A 267 -29.54 20.89 -1.13
N ASN A 268 -30.67 20.25 -0.83
CA ASN A 268 -31.41 19.36 -1.73
C ASN A 268 -30.53 18.33 -2.45
N PRO A 269 -29.76 17.50 -1.71
CA PRO A 269 -28.77 16.62 -2.30
C PRO A 269 -29.41 15.48 -3.09
N PHE A 270 -28.72 15.01 -4.14
CA PHE A 270 -29.00 13.73 -4.78
C PHE A 270 -28.55 12.59 -3.87
N LEU A 271 -29.49 11.94 -3.18
CA LEU A 271 -29.17 10.86 -2.27
C LEU A 271 -28.74 9.60 -3.03
N TRP A 272 -27.75 8.92 -2.47
CA TRP A 272 -27.35 7.61 -2.94
C TRP A 272 -28.22 6.51 -2.32
N ASN A 273 -28.71 5.61 -3.14
CA ASN A 273 -29.25 4.30 -2.72
C ASN A 273 -28.94 3.25 -3.80
N ALA A 274 -29.27 1.98 -3.54
CA ALA A 274 -28.92 0.88 -4.44
C ALA A 274 -29.63 0.95 -5.81
N GLU A 275 -30.84 1.54 -5.88
CA GLU A 275 -31.64 1.70 -7.08
C GLU A 275 -31.21 2.94 -7.89
N THR A 276 -30.78 4.00 -7.19
CA THR A 276 -30.32 5.26 -7.77
C THR A 276 -28.97 5.67 -7.15
N PRO A 277 -27.86 5.07 -7.62
CA PRO A 277 -26.55 5.24 -7.01
C PRO A 277 -25.87 6.54 -7.47
N HIS A 278 -26.47 7.68 -7.16
CA HIS A 278 -25.92 8.99 -7.49
C HIS A 278 -24.57 9.22 -6.81
N LEU A 279 -23.54 9.61 -7.57
CA LEU A 279 -22.22 9.91 -7.06
C LEU A 279 -21.87 11.37 -7.29
N TYR A 280 -21.43 12.00 -6.22
CA TYR A 280 -20.72 13.27 -6.25
C TYR A 280 -19.24 13.03 -6.52
N ARG A 281 -18.55 14.04 -7.04
CA ARG A 281 -17.12 14.01 -7.27
C ARG A 281 -16.46 15.13 -6.48
N LEU A 282 -15.56 14.74 -5.57
CA LEU A 282 -14.62 15.64 -4.91
C LEU A 282 -13.30 15.64 -5.69
N GLU A 283 -12.86 16.79 -6.13
CA GLU A 283 -11.54 17.03 -6.71
C GLU A 283 -10.78 17.94 -5.74
N TYR A 284 -9.58 17.54 -5.31
CA TYR A 284 -8.77 18.35 -4.41
C TYR A 284 -7.30 18.24 -4.72
N SER A 285 -6.53 19.28 -4.37
CA SER A 285 -5.11 19.37 -4.64
C SER A 285 -4.38 19.97 -3.46
N LEU A 286 -3.17 19.45 -3.20
CA LEU A 286 -2.21 19.99 -2.26
C LEU A 286 -1.16 20.81 -3.03
N TYR A 287 -0.86 22.01 -2.54
CA TYR A 287 0.13 22.95 -3.08
C TYR A 287 1.23 23.21 -2.06
N ALA A 288 2.52 23.14 -2.50
CA ALA A 288 3.69 23.42 -1.68
C ALA A 288 4.92 23.85 -2.53
N PRO A 289 5.12 25.12 -2.93
CA PRO A 289 4.16 26.16 -3.33
C PRO A 289 3.46 25.88 -4.67
N LYS A 290 3.94 24.88 -5.44
CA LYS A 290 3.29 24.38 -6.65
C LYS A 290 2.36 23.25 -6.29
N ARG A 291 1.43 22.90 -7.18
CA ARG A 291 0.60 21.70 -7.01
C ARG A 291 1.49 20.46 -6.96
N VAL A 292 1.52 19.78 -5.82
CA VAL A 292 2.36 18.61 -5.58
C VAL A 292 1.57 17.30 -5.62
N GLN A 293 0.26 17.35 -5.29
CA GLN A 293 -0.64 16.21 -5.39
C GLN A 293 -2.02 16.64 -5.87
N HIS A 294 -2.71 15.74 -6.56
CA HIS A 294 -4.09 15.91 -6.99
C HIS A 294 -4.84 14.59 -6.85
N PHE A 295 -6.07 14.65 -6.32
CA PHE A 295 -6.91 13.49 -6.10
C PHE A 295 -8.35 13.75 -6.58
N THR A 296 -8.98 12.67 -6.99
CA THR A 296 -10.40 12.64 -7.33
C THR A 296 -11.05 11.48 -6.58
N VAL A 297 -12.13 11.78 -5.87
CA VAL A 297 -12.89 10.80 -5.09
C VAL A 297 -14.36 10.90 -5.47
N ASN A 298 -14.96 9.78 -5.87
CA ASN A 298 -16.40 9.69 -6.04
C ASN A 298 -17.03 9.20 -4.73
N PHE A 299 -18.11 9.85 -4.28
CA PHE A 299 -18.81 9.48 -3.05
C PHE A 299 -20.31 9.61 -3.19
N GLY A 300 -21.06 8.76 -2.49
CA GLY A 300 -22.51 8.84 -2.40
C GLY A 300 -22.94 9.59 -1.14
N VAL A 301 -23.88 10.52 -1.27
CA VAL A 301 -24.51 11.18 -0.11
C VAL A 301 -25.52 10.22 0.50
N ARG A 302 -25.11 9.58 1.60
CA ARG A 302 -25.91 8.56 2.29
C ARG A 302 -25.56 8.49 3.76
N GLU A 303 -26.50 8.05 4.56
CA GLU A 303 -26.30 7.74 5.96
C GLU A 303 -26.75 6.30 6.26
N VAL A 304 -25.89 5.53 6.91
CA VAL A 304 -26.21 4.17 7.38
C VAL A 304 -26.23 4.19 8.90
N LEU A 305 -27.37 3.87 9.49
CA LEU A 305 -27.57 3.84 10.94
C LEU A 305 -28.10 2.49 11.37
N VAL A 306 -27.74 2.09 12.60
CA VAL A 306 -28.34 0.95 13.29
C VAL A 306 -29.18 1.50 14.45
N GLU A 307 -30.48 1.41 14.32
CA GLU A 307 -31.42 1.84 15.37
C GLU A 307 -32.30 0.68 15.79
N LYS A 308 -32.36 0.40 17.09
CA LYS A 308 -33.15 -0.70 17.67
C LYS A 308 -32.96 -2.03 16.91
N ASN A 309 -31.71 -2.39 16.63
CA ASN A 309 -31.31 -3.59 15.88
C ASN A 309 -31.80 -3.62 14.41
N VAL A 310 -32.13 -2.47 13.82
CA VAL A 310 -32.53 -2.35 12.41
C VAL A 310 -31.52 -1.49 11.67
N ILE A 311 -30.99 -2.02 10.57
CA ILE A 311 -30.15 -1.26 9.66
C ILE A 311 -31.04 -0.36 8.80
N LYS A 312 -30.72 0.93 8.78
CA LYS A 312 -31.41 1.92 7.97
C LYS A 312 -30.43 2.58 7.02
N LEU A 313 -30.87 2.84 5.79
CA LEU A 313 -30.19 3.66 4.79
C LEU A 313 -31.05 4.89 4.53
N ASN A 314 -30.50 6.09 4.77
CA ASN A 314 -31.20 7.36 4.64
C ASN A 314 -32.56 7.34 5.40
N GLY A 315 -32.54 6.83 6.64
CA GLY A 315 -33.70 6.70 7.50
C GLY A 315 -34.66 5.55 7.16
N LYS A 316 -34.52 4.88 6.01
CA LYS A 316 -35.39 3.78 5.57
C LYS A 316 -34.77 2.43 5.96
N LYS A 317 -35.59 1.52 6.53
CA LYS A 317 -35.19 0.15 6.81
C LYS A 317 -34.78 -0.58 5.53
N ILE A 318 -33.61 -1.25 5.57
CA ILE A 318 -33.15 -2.11 4.48
C ILE A 318 -33.13 -3.58 4.90
N LYS A 319 -33.24 -4.47 3.91
CA LYS A 319 -33.02 -5.90 4.05
C LYS A 319 -31.88 -6.29 3.14
N LEU A 320 -30.83 -6.88 3.72
CA LEU A 320 -29.77 -7.50 2.95
C LEU A 320 -30.26 -8.88 2.53
N ARG A 321 -30.14 -9.18 1.22
CA ARG A 321 -30.39 -10.51 0.69
C ARG A 321 -29.06 -11.15 0.44
N LEU A 322 -28.76 -12.22 1.17
CA LEU A 322 -27.57 -13.03 1.01
C LEU A 322 -27.95 -14.32 0.30
N SER A 323 -27.22 -14.69 -0.72
CA SER A 323 -27.27 -16.02 -1.32
C SER A 323 -26.00 -16.77 -0.91
N LEU A 324 -26.14 -17.86 -0.17
CA LEU A 324 -25.08 -18.82 0.06
C LEU A 324 -25.24 -19.92 -0.99
N ILE A 325 -24.24 -20.11 -1.83
CA ILE A 325 -24.16 -21.25 -2.74
C ILE A 325 -23.45 -22.34 -1.97
N HIS A 326 -24.13 -23.45 -1.75
CA HIS A 326 -23.59 -24.66 -1.13
C HIS A 326 -23.23 -25.66 -2.20
#